data_354c3a549482b914995c73062737bbac
#
_entry.id   354c3a549482b914995c73062737bbac
#
_cell.length_a   1.000
_cell.length_b   1.000
_cell.length_c   1.000
_cell.angle_alpha   90.00
_cell.angle_beta   90.00
_cell.angle_gamma   90.00
#
_symmetry.space_group_name_H-M   'P 1'
#
loop_
_entity.id
_entity.type
_entity.pdbx_description
1 polymer ?
#
loop_
_entity_poly.entity_id
_entity_poly.type
_entity_poly.pdbx_seq_one_letter_code
_entity_poly.pdbx_strand_id
1 'polypeptide(L)'
;MAVTYHTRRIMTSNEQPGECDLGEQCKESSHNRDGHSSTGKMYLRFGAMILTGMVVMYWVMFVGSWEWSHIRLSESRVFMALTMGGTMGLVMLAWMLNMYKNVKANIAVVVGSVLLIVGGVALDRSQITVDDSGWMSAMIPHHSLAITRSERAQIQDLRVCELAADISTAQRNEILEMDWLIKDIRDNGVADTPEEARARPAPNFDRSALRMCPAE
;
A
#
# COMPACT_ATOMS: atom_id res chain seq x y z
N MET A 1 -49.79 44.09 45.28
CA MET A 1 -51.12 44.24 44.72
C MET A 1 -51.41 43.20 43.68
N ALA A 2 -52.49 42.51 43.89
CA ALA A 2 -53.25 41.64 42.99
C ALA A 2 -52.69 40.29 42.60
N VAL A 3 -53.13 39.32 43.34
CA VAL A 3 -53.26 37.89 43.09
C VAL A 3 -54.39 37.68 42.07
N THR A 4 -54.28 36.83 41.13
CA THR A 4 -55.40 36.21 40.44
C THR A 4 -55.18 34.74 40.22
N TYR A 5 -55.88 33.93 40.95
CA TYR A 5 -56.12 32.49 40.79
C TYR A 5 -57.04 32.23 39.61
N HIS A 6 -56.83 31.24 38.80
CA HIS A 6 -57.93 30.56 38.07
C HIS A 6 -57.58 29.07 37.89
N THR A 7 -58.13 28.32 38.71
CA THR A 7 -59.26 27.35 38.64
C THR A 7 -58.97 26.12 37.72
N ARG A 8 -58.80 25.03 38.44
CA ARG A 8 -58.89 23.62 38.12
C ARG A 8 -60.16 23.30 37.28
N ARG A 9 -59.96 22.54 36.20
CA ARG A 9 -61.02 21.73 35.62
C ARG A 9 -60.61 20.26 35.59
N ILE A 10 -61.22 19.48 36.45
CA ILE A 10 -61.28 18.03 36.51
C ILE A 10 -62.25 17.60 35.37
N MET A 11 -61.84 16.75 34.42
CA MET A 11 -62.74 15.90 33.65
C MET A 11 -62.20 14.50 33.61
N THR A 12 -62.85 13.70 34.35
CA THR A 12 -63.20 12.28 34.34
C THR A 12 -62.79 11.45 33.13
N SER A 13 -62.18 10.35 33.54
CA SER A 13 -61.97 9.06 32.87
C SER A 13 -63.03 8.66 31.85
N ASN A 14 -62.58 8.20 30.71
CA ASN A 14 -63.20 7.07 30.02
C ASN A 14 -62.09 6.19 29.45
N GLU A 15 -61.79 5.11 30.17
CA GLU A 15 -60.91 4.02 29.69
C GLU A 15 -61.71 3.21 28.71
N GLN A 16 -61.18 3.13 27.48
CA GLN A 16 -61.46 2.00 26.57
C GLN A 16 -60.20 1.17 26.40
N PRO A 17 -60.31 -0.16 26.51
CA PRO A 17 -59.14 -1.03 26.43
C PRO A 17 -58.77 -1.38 24.98
N GLY A 18 -57.49 -1.24 24.70
CA GLY A 18 -56.78 -2.18 23.88
C GLY A 18 -57.00 -2.14 22.37
N GLU A 19 -56.27 -1.31 21.71
CA GLU A 19 -55.88 -1.59 20.33
C GLU A 19 -54.38 -1.69 20.29
N CYS A 20 -53.89 -2.93 20.22
CA CYS A 20 -52.47 -3.23 20.07
C CYS A 20 -51.98 -2.55 18.79
N ASP A 21 -51.16 -1.55 18.94
CA ASP A 21 -50.46 -0.86 17.87
C ASP A 21 -49.36 -1.77 17.26
N LEU A 22 -49.76 -2.63 16.32
CA LEU A 22 -48.87 -3.42 15.49
C LEU A 22 -48.00 -2.55 14.55
N GLY A 23 -48.27 -1.24 14.52
CA GLY A 23 -47.53 -0.30 13.65
C GLY A 23 -46.20 0.16 14.23
N GLU A 24 -46.09 0.28 15.55
CA GLU A 24 -44.83 0.75 16.19
C GLU A 24 -43.75 -0.34 16.23
N GLN A 25 -44.11 -1.60 16.47
CA GLN A 25 -43.13 -2.70 16.41
C GLN A 25 -42.61 -2.98 15.00
N CYS A 26 -43.42 -2.74 13.95
CA CYS A 26 -42.97 -2.82 12.59
C CYS A 26 -42.03 -1.67 12.19
N LYS A 27 -42.23 -0.47 12.72
CA LYS A 27 -41.34 0.68 12.50
C LYS A 27 -39.99 0.52 13.19
N GLU A 28 -39.97 -0.02 14.37
CA GLU A 28 -38.74 -0.23 15.12
C GLU A 28 -37.87 -1.34 14.52
N SER A 29 -38.48 -2.39 13.98
CA SER A 29 -37.75 -3.46 13.29
C SER A 29 -37.24 -3.07 11.90
N SER A 30 -37.91 -2.16 11.19
CA SER A 30 -37.44 -1.63 9.90
C SER A 30 -36.31 -0.61 10.09
N HIS A 31 -36.39 0.25 11.11
CA HIS A 31 -35.36 1.24 11.40
C HIS A 31 -34.03 0.58 11.82
N ASN A 32 -34.09 -0.58 12.49
CA ASN A 32 -32.90 -1.33 12.91
C ASN A 32 -32.23 -2.10 11.73
N ARG A 33 -32.99 -2.48 10.71
CA ARG A 33 -32.43 -3.10 9.48
C ARG A 33 -31.74 -2.09 8.58
N ASP A 34 -32.26 -0.89 8.44
CA ASP A 34 -31.68 0.18 7.62
C ASP A 34 -30.40 0.74 8.24
N GLY A 35 -30.31 0.82 9.58
CA GLY A 35 -29.11 1.21 10.29
C GLY A 35 -27.95 0.23 10.12
N HIS A 36 -28.23 -1.08 10.08
CA HIS A 36 -27.19 -2.10 9.92
C HIS A 36 -26.65 -2.17 8.46
N SER A 37 -27.52 -1.98 7.48
CA SER A 37 -27.17 -1.88 6.05
C SER A 37 -26.32 -0.63 5.74
N SER A 38 -26.60 0.50 6.38
CA SER A 38 -25.84 1.75 6.24
C SER A 38 -24.44 1.64 6.80
N THR A 39 -24.28 1.02 7.97
CA THR A 39 -22.99 0.80 8.63
C THR A 39 -22.09 -0.10 7.78
N GLY A 40 -22.60 -1.21 7.24
CA GLY A 40 -21.84 -2.13 6.39
C GLY A 40 -21.32 -1.45 5.12
N LYS A 41 -22.13 -0.64 4.45
CA LYS A 41 -21.73 0.13 3.26
C LYS A 41 -20.60 1.13 3.56
N MET A 42 -20.57 1.70 4.76
CA MET A 42 -19.55 2.65 5.18
C MET A 42 -18.17 1.95 5.32
N TYR A 43 -18.12 0.79 5.99
CA TYR A 43 -16.87 0.01 6.10
C TYR A 43 -16.43 -0.58 4.76
N LEU A 44 -17.36 -0.95 3.89
CA LEU A 44 -17.03 -1.38 2.53
C LEU A 44 -16.35 -0.25 1.72
N ARG A 45 -16.89 0.97 1.80
CA ARG A 45 -16.27 2.15 1.17
C ARG A 45 -14.89 2.45 1.76
N PHE A 46 -14.72 2.31 3.07
CA PHE A 46 -13.43 2.45 3.74
C PHE A 46 -12.41 1.43 3.20
N GLY A 47 -12.78 0.14 3.15
CA GLY A 47 -11.92 -0.89 2.59
C GLY A 47 -11.58 -0.67 1.10
N ALA A 48 -12.58 -0.28 0.29
CA ALA A 48 -12.37 0.05 -1.12
C ALA A 48 -11.40 1.23 -1.31
N MET A 49 -11.50 2.25 -0.47
CA MET A 49 -10.60 3.41 -0.50
C MET A 49 -9.15 3.02 -0.18
N ILE A 50 -8.94 2.18 0.84
CA ILE A 50 -7.60 1.67 1.18
C ILE A 50 -7.06 0.81 0.04
N LEU A 51 -7.85 -0.12 -0.50
CA LEU A 51 -7.44 -0.96 -1.61
C LEU A 51 -7.07 -0.14 -2.85
N THR A 52 -7.89 0.85 -3.20
CA THR A 52 -7.58 1.78 -4.31
C THR A 52 -6.27 2.53 -4.04
N GLY A 53 -6.09 3.03 -2.80
CA GLY A 53 -4.85 3.69 -2.38
C GLY A 53 -3.62 2.77 -2.53
N MET A 54 -3.72 1.51 -2.12
CA MET A 54 -2.64 0.53 -2.27
C MET A 54 -2.27 0.30 -3.74
N VAL A 55 -3.28 0.13 -4.62
CA VAL A 55 -3.05 -0.05 -6.06
C VAL A 55 -2.38 1.19 -6.67
N VAL A 56 -2.88 2.38 -6.35
CA VAL A 56 -2.28 3.63 -6.83
C VAL A 56 -0.84 3.78 -6.33
N MET A 57 -0.59 3.55 -5.03
CA MET A 57 0.74 3.64 -4.44
C MET A 57 1.73 2.64 -5.06
N TYR A 58 1.27 1.41 -5.35
CA TYR A 58 2.09 0.42 -6.04
C TYR A 58 2.62 0.95 -7.39
N TRP A 59 1.77 1.58 -8.19
CA TRP A 59 2.17 2.16 -9.48
C TRP A 59 3.02 3.42 -9.32
N VAL A 60 2.70 4.26 -8.33
CA VAL A 60 3.47 5.50 -8.04
C VAL A 60 4.93 5.18 -7.68
N MET A 61 5.22 4.04 -7.06
CA MET A 61 6.59 3.63 -6.75
C MET A 61 7.50 3.47 -7.98
N PHE A 62 6.93 3.37 -9.20
CA PHE A 62 7.72 3.29 -10.43
C PHE A 62 7.98 4.64 -11.12
N VAL A 63 7.34 5.72 -10.68
CA VAL A 63 7.45 7.04 -11.33
C VAL A 63 8.90 7.57 -11.37
N GLY A 64 9.73 7.18 -10.40
CA GLY A 64 11.14 7.57 -10.34
C GLY A 64 12.08 6.73 -11.21
N SER A 65 11.63 5.70 -11.91
CA SER A 65 12.47 4.85 -12.74
C SER A 65 13.04 5.63 -13.93
N TRP A 66 14.29 5.32 -14.33
CA TRP A 66 14.98 5.97 -15.44
C TRP A 66 14.32 5.67 -16.79
N GLU A 67 13.96 4.41 -17.02
CA GLU A 67 13.31 3.92 -18.23
C GLU A 67 12.05 3.12 -17.93
N TRP A 68 11.08 3.15 -18.84
CA TRP A 68 9.85 2.37 -18.73
C TRP A 68 10.09 0.85 -18.80
N SER A 69 11.13 0.43 -19.51
CA SER A 69 11.59 -0.97 -19.59
C SER A 69 12.01 -1.55 -18.24
N HIS A 70 12.36 -0.68 -17.27
CA HIS A 70 12.77 -1.05 -15.93
C HIS A 70 11.58 -1.27 -14.97
N ILE A 71 10.33 -1.10 -15.42
CA ILE A 71 9.14 -1.40 -14.64
C ILE A 71 8.93 -2.91 -14.63
N ARG A 72 9.22 -3.54 -13.50
CA ARG A 72 9.08 -4.99 -13.27
C ARG A 72 8.14 -5.23 -12.10
N LEU A 73 7.22 -6.20 -12.27
CA LEU A 73 6.43 -6.70 -11.16
C LEU A 73 7.35 -7.49 -10.23
N SER A 74 7.28 -7.22 -8.92
CA SER A 74 8.05 -7.93 -7.92
C SER A 74 7.26 -8.12 -6.64
N GLU A 75 7.49 -9.25 -5.97
CA GLU A 75 6.84 -9.59 -4.71
C GLU A 75 7.21 -8.62 -3.60
N SER A 76 8.46 -8.19 -3.50
CA SER A 76 8.93 -7.24 -2.49
C SER A 76 8.17 -5.92 -2.54
N ARG A 77 7.78 -5.43 -3.72
CA ARG A 77 6.93 -4.23 -3.85
C ARG A 77 5.49 -4.46 -3.39
N VAL A 78 4.98 -5.68 -3.60
CA VAL A 78 3.66 -6.06 -3.06
C VAL A 78 3.71 -6.07 -1.53
N PHE A 79 4.76 -6.61 -0.91
CA PHE A 79 4.93 -6.61 0.54
C PHE A 79 5.00 -5.20 1.12
N MET A 80 5.74 -4.30 0.47
CA MET A 80 5.73 -2.88 0.82
C MET A 80 4.35 -2.23 0.68
N ALA A 81 3.62 -2.52 -0.40
CA ALA A 81 2.27 -2.00 -0.58
C ALA A 81 1.29 -2.50 0.49
N LEU A 82 1.40 -3.77 0.93
CA LEU A 82 0.63 -4.33 2.04
C LEU A 82 0.93 -3.61 3.35
N THR A 83 2.21 -3.39 3.66
CA THR A 83 2.64 -2.65 4.85
C THR A 83 2.08 -1.22 4.85
N MET A 84 2.16 -0.53 3.71
CA MET A 84 1.61 0.82 3.56
C MET A 84 0.09 0.83 3.68
N GLY A 85 -0.61 -0.16 3.11
CA GLY A 85 -2.07 -0.32 3.22
C GLY A 85 -2.52 -0.54 4.66
N GLY A 86 -1.82 -1.38 5.41
CA GLY A 86 -2.07 -1.58 6.83
C GLY A 86 -1.87 -0.29 7.65
N THR A 87 -0.78 0.42 7.40
CA THR A 87 -0.50 1.71 8.06
C THR A 87 -1.58 2.75 7.73
N MET A 88 -1.97 2.85 6.46
CA MET A 88 -3.05 3.75 6.02
C MET A 88 -4.37 3.40 6.72
N GLY A 89 -4.70 2.09 6.86
CA GLY A 89 -5.88 1.63 7.56
C GLY A 89 -5.94 2.11 9.02
N LEU A 90 -4.84 2.00 9.76
CA LEU A 90 -4.75 2.48 11.15
C LEU A 90 -4.89 4.00 11.23
N VAL A 91 -4.14 4.74 10.41
CA VAL A 91 -4.16 6.21 10.44
C VAL A 91 -5.55 6.74 10.10
N MET A 92 -6.16 6.24 9.02
CA MET A 92 -7.49 6.70 8.61
C MET A 92 -8.57 6.34 9.63
N LEU A 93 -8.52 5.13 10.22
CA LEU A 93 -9.44 4.75 11.27
C LEU A 93 -9.29 5.68 12.49
N ALA A 94 -8.05 5.97 12.92
CA ALA A 94 -7.78 6.84 14.05
C ALA A 94 -8.37 8.26 13.87
N TRP A 95 -8.21 8.84 12.68
CA TRP A 95 -8.81 10.16 12.37
C TRP A 95 -10.32 10.14 12.23
N MET A 96 -10.92 9.01 11.87
CA MET A 96 -12.34 8.90 11.58
C MET A 96 -13.12 8.12 12.67
N LEU A 97 -12.56 7.87 13.86
CA LEU A 97 -13.19 7.14 14.96
C LEU A 97 -14.58 7.68 15.33
N ASN A 98 -14.77 8.99 15.26
CA ASN A 98 -16.05 9.62 15.55
C ASN A 98 -17.18 9.21 14.58
N MET A 99 -16.83 8.83 13.36
CA MET A 99 -17.77 8.41 12.33
C MET A 99 -18.00 6.88 12.37
N TYR A 100 -17.00 6.10 12.76
CA TYR A 100 -17.04 4.63 12.82
C TYR A 100 -17.38 4.14 14.24
N LYS A 101 -18.68 4.00 14.55
CA LYS A 101 -19.16 3.68 15.90
C LYS A 101 -19.21 2.18 16.22
N ASN A 102 -19.02 1.30 15.25
CA ASN A 102 -19.06 -0.14 15.47
C ASN A 102 -17.72 -0.65 16.01
N VAL A 103 -17.65 -0.85 17.33
CA VAL A 103 -16.42 -1.29 18.02
C VAL A 103 -15.89 -2.62 17.48
N LYS A 104 -16.75 -3.58 17.17
CA LYS A 104 -16.32 -4.90 16.61
C LYS A 104 -15.66 -4.74 15.24
N ALA A 105 -16.24 -3.91 14.37
CA ALA A 105 -15.67 -3.62 13.05
C ALA A 105 -14.35 -2.83 13.18
N ASN A 106 -14.26 -1.87 14.09
CA ASN A 106 -13.03 -1.12 14.35
C ASN A 106 -11.90 -2.05 14.84
N ILE A 107 -12.19 -2.97 15.76
CA ILE A 107 -11.22 -3.98 16.21
C ILE A 107 -10.76 -4.86 15.03
N ALA A 108 -11.68 -5.30 14.18
CA ALA A 108 -11.34 -6.10 12.99
C ALA A 108 -10.43 -5.33 12.02
N VAL A 109 -10.68 -4.03 11.80
CA VAL A 109 -9.81 -3.16 10.99
C VAL A 109 -8.43 -3.02 11.62
N VAL A 110 -8.36 -2.78 12.94
CA VAL A 110 -7.06 -2.67 13.65
C VAL A 110 -6.27 -3.96 13.55
N VAL A 111 -6.89 -5.10 13.87
CA VAL A 111 -6.23 -6.43 13.81
C VAL A 111 -5.77 -6.73 12.37
N GLY A 112 -6.65 -6.53 11.38
CA GLY A 112 -6.31 -6.71 9.97
C GLY A 112 -5.15 -5.81 9.51
N SER A 113 -5.16 -4.55 9.91
CA SER A 113 -4.08 -3.60 9.60
C SER A 113 -2.76 -4.00 10.24
N VAL A 114 -2.77 -4.43 11.50
CA VAL A 114 -1.56 -4.92 12.19
C VAL A 114 -1.03 -6.19 11.52
N LEU A 115 -1.90 -7.11 11.12
CA LEU A 115 -1.50 -8.32 10.40
C LEU A 115 -0.88 -7.99 9.03
N LEU A 116 -1.43 -7.00 8.30
CA LEU A 116 -0.85 -6.53 7.03
C LEU A 116 0.54 -5.91 7.24
N ILE A 117 0.72 -5.10 8.29
CA ILE A 117 2.01 -4.48 8.60
C ILE A 117 3.03 -5.55 8.99
N VAL A 118 2.71 -6.37 9.98
CA VAL A 118 3.64 -7.39 10.50
C VAL A 118 3.95 -8.44 9.44
N GLY A 119 2.93 -8.93 8.73
CA GLY A 119 3.08 -9.89 7.65
C GLY A 119 3.88 -9.31 6.48
N GLY A 120 3.55 -8.09 6.03
CA GLY A 120 4.27 -7.41 4.97
C GLY A 120 5.75 -7.19 5.30
N VAL A 121 6.05 -6.68 6.51
CA VAL A 121 7.43 -6.48 6.97
C VAL A 121 8.17 -7.82 7.13
N ALA A 122 7.51 -8.85 7.68
CA ALA A 122 8.15 -10.16 7.87
C ALA A 122 8.49 -10.80 6.51
N LEU A 123 7.59 -10.76 5.53
CA LEU A 123 7.83 -11.29 4.19
C LEU A 123 8.91 -10.47 3.46
N ASP A 124 8.87 -9.16 3.54
CA ASP A 124 9.86 -8.28 2.92
C ASP A 124 11.27 -8.47 3.53
N ARG A 125 11.38 -8.71 4.83
CA ARG A 125 12.68 -8.94 5.48
C ARG A 125 13.20 -10.37 5.36
N SER A 126 12.32 -11.37 5.33
CA SER A 126 12.72 -12.77 5.21
C SER A 126 13.07 -13.16 3.78
N GLN A 127 12.47 -12.49 2.79
CA GLN A 127 12.62 -12.79 1.34
C GLN A 127 12.37 -14.28 1.00
N ILE A 128 11.68 -15.02 1.86
CA ILE A 128 11.55 -16.48 1.80
C ILE A 128 10.78 -16.98 0.57
N THR A 129 9.98 -16.12 -0.05
CA THR A 129 9.19 -16.42 -1.25
C THR A 129 9.84 -15.90 -2.53
N VAL A 130 10.93 -15.15 -2.41
CA VAL A 130 11.58 -14.46 -3.54
C VAL A 130 12.63 -15.38 -4.12
N ASP A 131 12.44 -15.80 -5.38
CA ASP A 131 13.42 -16.55 -6.17
C ASP A 131 14.42 -15.61 -6.86
N ASP A 132 15.39 -16.19 -7.60
CA ASP A 132 16.44 -15.45 -8.31
C ASP A 132 15.85 -14.43 -9.28
N SER A 133 14.86 -14.83 -10.08
CA SER A 133 14.20 -13.95 -11.05
C SER A 133 13.37 -12.85 -10.37
N GLY A 134 12.71 -13.19 -9.28
CA GLY A 134 11.96 -12.26 -8.42
C GLY A 134 12.86 -11.23 -7.76
N TRP A 135 14.02 -11.67 -7.24
CA TRP A 135 15.02 -10.77 -6.66
C TRP A 135 15.57 -9.79 -7.69
N MET A 136 16.03 -10.26 -8.86
CA MET A 136 16.50 -9.38 -9.92
C MET A 136 15.40 -8.43 -10.43
N SER A 137 14.16 -8.92 -10.56
CA SER A 137 13.02 -8.08 -10.96
C SER A 137 12.71 -6.98 -9.94
N ALA A 138 12.99 -7.18 -8.64
CA ALA A 138 12.87 -6.16 -7.62
C ALA A 138 14.04 -5.15 -7.69
N MET A 139 15.25 -5.64 -7.99
CA MET A 139 16.46 -4.81 -8.00
C MET A 139 16.54 -3.89 -9.23
N ILE A 140 16.10 -4.32 -10.41
CA ILE A 140 16.13 -3.50 -11.62
C ILE A 140 15.50 -2.12 -11.45
N PRO A 141 14.25 -1.96 -10.99
CA PRO A 141 13.68 -0.63 -10.76
C PRO A 141 14.32 0.12 -9.59
N HIS A 142 14.93 -0.56 -8.63
CA HIS A 142 15.70 0.08 -7.56
C HIS A 142 16.98 0.72 -8.13
N HIS A 143 17.74 0.00 -8.95
CA HIS A 143 18.93 0.48 -9.65
C HIS A 143 18.56 1.62 -10.62
N SER A 144 17.46 1.49 -11.34
CA SER A 144 16.93 2.52 -12.24
C SER A 144 16.65 3.85 -11.51
N LEU A 145 16.14 3.79 -10.29
CA LEU A 145 15.94 4.99 -9.46
C LEU A 145 17.28 5.61 -9.03
N ALA A 146 18.29 4.80 -8.72
CA ALA A 146 19.63 5.27 -8.40
C ALA A 146 20.26 6.01 -9.59
N ILE A 147 20.13 5.50 -10.81
CA ILE A 147 20.55 6.20 -12.04
C ILE A 147 19.85 7.56 -12.15
N THR A 148 18.52 7.61 -12.01
CA THR A 148 17.76 8.86 -12.09
C THR A 148 18.28 9.91 -11.12
N ARG A 149 18.57 9.51 -9.87
CA ARG A 149 19.08 10.42 -8.84
C ARG A 149 20.50 10.86 -9.11
N SER A 150 21.38 9.96 -9.52
CA SER A 150 22.78 10.24 -9.85
C SER A 150 22.91 11.17 -11.05
N GLU A 151 22.08 10.99 -12.08
CA GLU A 151 22.15 11.80 -13.31
C GLU A 151 21.49 13.18 -13.17
N ARG A 152 20.41 13.31 -12.39
CA ARG A 152 19.59 14.54 -12.35
C ARG A 152 19.85 15.44 -11.16
N ALA A 153 20.55 14.98 -10.12
CA ALA A 153 20.81 15.79 -8.94
C ALA A 153 21.70 17.00 -9.28
N GLN A 154 21.48 18.15 -8.65
CA GLN A 154 22.30 19.35 -8.78
C GLN A 154 23.52 19.24 -7.85
N ILE A 155 24.53 18.48 -8.29
CA ILE A 155 25.74 18.20 -7.52
C ILE A 155 26.81 19.26 -7.85
N GLN A 156 27.39 19.89 -6.83
CA GLN A 156 28.42 20.95 -6.96
C GLN A 156 29.80 20.48 -6.51
N ASP A 157 29.88 19.58 -5.52
CA ASP A 157 31.16 19.03 -5.06
C ASP A 157 31.68 18.01 -6.09
N LEU A 158 32.90 18.21 -6.57
CA LEU A 158 33.50 17.35 -7.61
C LEU A 158 33.58 15.89 -7.18
N ARG A 159 33.98 15.63 -5.94
CA ARG A 159 34.08 14.26 -5.38
C ARG A 159 32.72 13.56 -5.36
N VAL A 160 31.64 14.31 -5.08
CA VAL A 160 30.28 13.78 -5.07
C VAL A 160 29.81 13.59 -6.53
N CYS A 161 30.21 14.43 -7.46
CA CYS A 161 29.94 14.28 -8.89
C CYS A 161 30.56 12.99 -9.43
N GLU A 162 31.84 12.74 -9.14
CA GLU A 162 32.56 11.53 -9.54
C GLU A 162 31.87 10.27 -8.97
N LEU A 163 31.59 10.27 -7.65
CA LEU A 163 30.86 9.17 -7.01
C LEU A 163 29.50 8.93 -7.67
N ALA A 164 28.75 9.98 -8.01
CA ALA A 164 27.46 9.85 -8.68
C ALA A 164 27.60 9.26 -10.10
N ALA A 165 28.66 9.62 -10.83
CA ALA A 165 28.98 9.06 -12.13
C ALA A 165 29.32 7.57 -12.03
N ASP A 166 30.15 7.20 -11.05
CA ASP A 166 30.51 5.80 -10.79
C ASP A 166 29.29 4.94 -10.43
N ILE A 167 28.43 5.45 -9.55
CA ILE A 167 27.17 4.80 -9.19
C ILE A 167 26.30 4.61 -10.44
N SER A 168 26.12 5.66 -11.26
CA SER A 168 25.32 5.56 -12.48
C SER A 168 25.85 4.53 -13.44
N THR A 169 27.17 4.49 -13.63
CA THR A 169 27.87 3.51 -14.49
C THR A 169 27.63 2.08 -13.98
N ALA A 170 27.89 1.82 -12.71
CA ALA A 170 27.69 0.50 -12.10
C ALA A 170 26.24 0.03 -12.25
N GLN A 171 25.27 0.88 -11.88
CA GLN A 171 23.84 0.53 -11.90
C GLN A 171 23.32 0.24 -13.31
N ARG A 172 23.84 0.91 -14.34
CA ARG A 172 23.50 0.62 -15.76
C ARG A 172 23.97 -0.76 -16.17
N ASN A 173 25.19 -1.13 -15.81
CA ASN A 173 25.76 -2.43 -16.15
C ASN A 173 25.09 -3.57 -15.39
N GLU A 174 24.79 -3.38 -14.11
CA GLU A 174 24.08 -4.35 -13.26
C GLU A 174 22.64 -4.60 -13.75
N ILE A 175 21.93 -3.58 -14.26
CA ILE A 175 20.59 -3.78 -14.86
C ILE A 175 20.69 -4.67 -16.09
N LEU A 176 21.67 -4.44 -16.96
CA LEU A 176 21.86 -5.26 -18.17
C LEU A 176 22.24 -6.70 -17.82
N GLU A 177 23.06 -6.89 -16.80
CA GLU A 177 23.44 -8.21 -16.30
C GLU A 177 22.23 -8.95 -15.72
N MET A 178 21.43 -8.30 -14.86
CA MET A 178 20.21 -8.89 -14.33
C MET A 178 19.19 -9.24 -15.41
N ASP A 179 19.01 -8.40 -16.43
CA ASP A 179 18.11 -8.68 -17.55
C ASP A 179 18.59 -9.88 -18.37
N TRP A 180 19.91 -10.00 -18.57
CA TRP A 180 20.52 -11.15 -19.23
C TRP A 180 20.34 -12.43 -18.42
N LEU A 181 20.62 -12.39 -17.10
CA LEU A 181 20.46 -13.53 -16.21
C LEU A 181 19.02 -14.01 -16.10
N ILE A 182 18.03 -13.10 -16.00
CA ILE A 182 16.61 -13.47 -16.03
C ILE A 182 16.25 -14.23 -17.31
N LYS A 183 16.81 -13.80 -18.44
CA LYS A 183 16.59 -14.47 -19.72
C LYS A 183 17.29 -15.82 -19.77
N ASP A 184 18.55 -15.90 -19.33
CA ASP A 184 19.31 -17.15 -19.31
C ASP A 184 18.65 -18.21 -18.42
N ILE A 185 18.23 -17.83 -17.19
CA ILE A 185 17.51 -18.73 -16.28
C ILE A 185 16.21 -19.22 -16.88
N ARG A 186 15.48 -18.37 -17.59
CA ARG A 186 14.23 -18.75 -18.25
C ARG A 186 14.44 -19.75 -19.38
N ASP A 187 15.50 -19.55 -20.18
CA ASP A 187 15.76 -20.33 -21.40
C ASP A 187 16.51 -21.64 -21.08
N ASN A 188 17.37 -21.66 -20.07
CA ASN A 188 18.31 -22.73 -19.79
C ASN A 188 18.18 -23.34 -18.36
N GLY A 189 17.37 -22.73 -17.50
CA GLY A 189 17.26 -23.13 -16.08
C GLY A 189 18.34 -22.51 -15.21
N VAL A 190 18.21 -22.72 -13.90
CA VAL A 190 19.16 -22.24 -12.87
C VAL A 190 20.50 -22.97 -13.04
N ALA A 191 21.61 -22.28 -12.95
CA ALA A 191 22.95 -22.85 -12.87
C ALA A 191 23.30 -23.05 -11.39
N ASP A 192 23.03 -24.23 -10.84
CA ASP A 192 23.20 -24.53 -9.41
C ASP A 192 24.57 -25.14 -9.10
N THR A 193 25.39 -25.41 -10.11
CA THR A 193 26.77 -25.89 -9.97
C THR A 193 27.79 -24.86 -10.48
N PRO A 194 29.01 -24.84 -9.90
CA PRO A 194 30.08 -23.96 -10.36
C PRO A 194 30.47 -24.23 -11.83
N GLU A 195 30.31 -25.46 -12.31
CA GLU A 195 30.61 -25.87 -13.69
C GLU A 195 29.60 -25.25 -14.64
N GLU A 196 28.34 -25.32 -14.37
CA GLU A 196 27.26 -24.72 -15.17
C GLU A 196 27.37 -23.19 -15.21
N ALA A 197 27.65 -22.56 -14.08
CA ALA A 197 27.84 -21.11 -13.99
C ALA A 197 29.04 -20.65 -14.86
N ARG A 198 30.16 -21.41 -14.87
CA ARG A 198 31.30 -21.11 -15.72
C ARG A 198 31.03 -21.37 -17.19
N ALA A 199 30.16 -22.31 -17.53
CA ALA A 199 29.81 -22.62 -18.93
C ALA A 199 28.92 -21.52 -19.54
N ARG A 200 28.22 -20.73 -18.72
CA ARG A 200 27.31 -19.65 -19.15
C ARG A 200 27.62 -18.32 -18.42
N PRO A 201 28.84 -17.75 -18.59
CA PRO A 201 29.20 -16.51 -17.92
C PRO A 201 28.36 -15.35 -18.48
N ALA A 202 27.97 -14.43 -17.61
CA ALA A 202 27.34 -13.19 -18.04
C ALA A 202 28.29 -12.39 -18.93
N PRO A 203 27.81 -11.76 -20.01
CA PRO A 203 28.62 -10.88 -20.85
C PRO A 203 29.16 -9.70 -20.04
N ASN A 204 30.30 -9.17 -20.43
CA ASN A 204 30.77 -7.90 -19.87
C ASN A 204 29.99 -6.73 -20.49
N PHE A 205 29.32 -5.98 -19.67
CA PHE A 205 28.58 -4.79 -20.08
C PHE A 205 29.41 -3.55 -19.77
N ASP A 206 29.54 -2.66 -20.74
CA ASP A 206 30.30 -1.40 -20.61
C ASP A 206 29.40 -0.22 -20.99
N ARG A 207 28.59 0.22 -20.03
CA ARG A 207 27.74 1.42 -20.12
C ARG A 207 28.27 2.47 -19.16
N SER A 208 28.54 3.66 -19.65
CA SER A 208 28.99 4.79 -18.86
C SER A 208 27.83 5.66 -18.38
N ALA A 209 28.05 6.43 -17.32
CA ALA A 209 27.17 7.49 -16.90
C ALA A 209 26.98 8.53 -18.03
N LEU A 210 25.81 9.19 -18.03
CA LEU A 210 25.56 10.33 -18.90
C LEU A 210 26.02 11.64 -18.23
N ARG A 211 26.18 11.63 -16.91
CA ARG A 211 26.71 12.76 -16.16
C ARG A 211 28.16 13.02 -16.52
N MET A 212 28.45 14.24 -16.90
CA MET A 212 29.82 14.73 -17.07
C MET A 212 30.19 15.61 -15.88
N CYS A 213 31.27 15.26 -15.21
CA CYS A 213 31.86 16.09 -14.15
C CYS A 213 32.84 17.08 -14.79
N PRO A 214 32.99 18.31 -14.26
CA PRO A 214 34.05 19.23 -14.69
C PRO A 214 35.41 18.54 -14.60
N ALA A 215 36.20 18.60 -15.69
CA ALA A 215 37.58 18.16 -15.64
C ALA A 215 38.40 19.11 -14.74
N GLU A 216 39.37 18.60 -14.02
CA GLU A 216 40.34 19.40 -13.27
C GLU A 216 41.12 20.39 -14.14
#